data_7cbb200feb740707197d52a141063c3b
#
_entry.id   7cbb200feb740707197d52a141063c3b
#
_cell.length_a   1.000
_cell.length_b   1.000
_cell.length_c   1.000
_cell.angle_alpha   90.00
_cell.angle_beta   90.00
_cell.angle_gamma   90.00
#
_symmetry.space_group_name_H-M   'P 1'
#
loop_
_entity.id
_entity.type
_entity.pdbx_description
1 polymer ?
#
loop_
_entity_poly.entity_id
_entity_poly.type
_entity_poly.pdbx_seq_one_letter_code
_entity_poly.pdbx_strand_id
1 'polypeptide(L)'
;MNRLLRASLLFLLCAAPALAQKSAAPQPHLNWQPWSDQAFADAKRENRFVLLDLEAVWCHWCHVMDANTYSDPAVIKLLQSRYIVVKADQDSRPDLSTRYEDFGWPATIVFDANGREIVKRQGYLAPDEMASLLQAIIDDPSPGPSVEAPPKLTIPANAILAAPIRTKLVSNYFTGYDKKFGSWGTDQKFLD
;
A
#
# COMPACT_ATOMS: atom_id res chain seq x y z
N MET A 1 71.91 -40.69 -40.15
CA MET A 1 71.95 -39.21 -40.14
C MET A 1 70.48 -38.75 -40.11
N ASN A 2 69.84 -38.73 -38.96
CA ASN A 2 68.45 -38.26 -38.80
C ASN A 2 68.35 -37.27 -37.66
N ARG A 3 68.13 -36.03 -37.99
CA ARG A 3 67.90 -34.94 -37.07
C ARG A 3 66.40 -34.89 -36.72
N LEU A 4 66.02 -35.25 -35.52
CA LEU A 4 64.71 -35.11 -34.99
C LEU A 4 64.50 -33.65 -34.54
N LEU A 5 63.61 -32.92 -35.21
CA LEU A 5 63.09 -31.63 -34.77
C LEU A 5 62.11 -31.87 -33.64
N ARG A 6 62.42 -31.38 -32.47
CA ARG A 6 61.48 -31.27 -31.35
C ARG A 6 60.76 -29.93 -31.44
N ALA A 7 59.50 -29.95 -31.81
CA ALA A 7 58.60 -28.79 -31.72
C ALA A 7 58.06 -28.71 -30.30
N SER A 8 58.54 -27.72 -29.54
CA SER A 8 57.96 -27.36 -28.23
C SER A 8 56.71 -26.52 -28.41
N LEU A 9 55.57 -27.08 -28.11
CA LEU A 9 54.27 -26.39 -28.11
C LEU A 9 54.14 -25.67 -26.77
N LEU A 10 54.35 -24.34 -26.72
CA LEU A 10 54.04 -23.51 -25.57
C LEU A 10 52.53 -23.32 -25.49
N PHE A 11 51.90 -23.96 -24.52
CA PHE A 11 50.50 -23.65 -24.09
C PHE A 11 50.50 -22.36 -23.29
N LEU A 12 50.06 -21.28 -23.88
CA LEU A 12 49.78 -20.02 -23.18
C LEU A 12 48.45 -20.23 -22.42
N LEU A 13 48.50 -20.48 -21.09
CA LEU A 13 47.30 -20.42 -20.23
C LEU A 13 46.86 -18.96 -20.10
N CYS A 14 45.85 -18.55 -20.85
CA CYS A 14 45.09 -17.31 -20.58
C CYS A 14 44.27 -17.50 -19.30
N ALA A 15 44.80 -17.05 -18.16
CA ALA A 15 44.02 -16.90 -16.93
C ALA A 15 43.05 -15.71 -17.10
N ALA A 16 41.80 -15.96 -17.45
CA ALA A 16 40.74 -14.96 -17.40
C ALA A 16 40.46 -14.59 -15.94
N PRO A 17 40.46 -13.30 -15.56
CA PRO A 17 40.03 -12.92 -14.21
C PRO A 17 38.56 -13.29 -14.06
N ALA A 18 38.24 -14.20 -13.13
CA ALA A 18 36.90 -14.45 -12.67
C ALA A 18 36.39 -13.16 -11.99
N LEU A 19 35.58 -12.38 -12.70
CA LEU A 19 34.81 -11.30 -12.11
C LEU A 19 33.85 -11.94 -11.10
N ALA A 20 34.23 -11.89 -9.83
CA ALA A 20 33.35 -12.27 -8.72
C ALA A 20 32.09 -11.39 -8.80
N GLN A 21 31.00 -11.94 -9.32
CA GLN A 21 29.69 -11.32 -9.23
C GLN A 21 29.38 -11.21 -7.75
N LYS A 22 29.44 -9.98 -7.24
CA LYS A 22 29.01 -9.65 -5.90
C LYS A 22 27.51 -10.01 -5.84
N SER A 23 27.20 -11.17 -5.25
CA SER A 23 25.82 -11.58 -4.99
C SER A 23 25.15 -10.44 -4.23
N ALA A 24 24.18 -9.79 -4.83
CA ALA A 24 23.37 -8.79 -4.14
C ALA A 24 22.75 -9.48 -2.92
N ALA A 25 22.92 -8.90 -1.75
CA ALA A 25 22.24 -9.36 -0.56
C ALA A 25 20.72 -9.41 -0.84
N PRO A 26 20.00 -10.43 -0.33
CA PRO A 26 18.55 -10.47 -0.48
C PRO A 26 17.97 -9.14 -0.01
N GLN A 27 17.20 -8.48 -0.88
CA GLN A 27 16.53 -7.25 -0.48
C GLN A 27 15.56 -7.57 0.66
N PRO A 28 15.53 -6.79 1.72
CA PRO A 28 14.56 -7.00 2.79
C PRO A 28 13.16 -6.86 2.18
N HIS A 29 12.30 -7.85 2.42
CA HIS A 29 10.91 -7.85 1.95
C HIS A 29 9.97 -8.03 3.13
N LEU A 30 8.75 -7.50 3.01
CA LEU A 30 7.71 -7.66 4.00
C LEU A 30 7.07 -9.03 3.86
N ASN A 31 6.85 -9.69 4.99
CA ASN A 31 6.13 -10.97 5.03
C ASN A 31 4.63 -10.72 5.24
N TRP A 32 3.95 -10.38 4.16
CA TRP A 32 2.51 -10.13 4.17
C TRP A 32 1.73 -11.37 4.56
N GLN A 33 0.79 -11.20 5.49
CA GLN A 33 -0.13 -12.24 5.95
C GLN A 33 -1.55 -11.91 5.46
N PRO A 34 -2.42 -12.92 5.27
CA PRO A 34 -3.82 -12.67 5.03
C PRO A 34 -4.50 -12.15 6.31
N TRP A 35 -5.58 -11.41 6.14
CA TRP A 35 -6.45 -11.03 7.27
C TRP A 35 -7.00 -12.27 7.96
N SER A 36 -6.65 -12.48 9.20
CA SER A 36 -7.02 -13.68 9.97
C SER A 36 -6.90 -13.44 11.48
N ASP A 37 -7.62 -14.24 12.26
CA ASP A 37 -7.48 -14.25 13.73
C ASP A 37 -6.06 -14.60 14.15
N GLN A 38 -5.35 -15.39 13.35
CA GLN A 38 -3.95 -15.76 13.62
C GLN A 38 -3.02 -14.54 13.59
N ALA A 39 -3.20 -13.62 12.64
CA ALA A 39 -2.40 -12.39 12.58
C ALA A 39 -2.55 -11.55 13.86
N PHE A 40 -3.76 -11.46 14.41
CA PHE A 40 -4.01 -10.75 15.67
C PHE A 40 -3.51 -11.54 16.90
N ALA A 41 -3.60 -12.86 16.88
CA ALA A 41 -3.03 -13.70 17.94
C ALA A 41 -1.50 -13.56 17.98
N ASP A 42 -0.85 -13.51 16.83
CA ASP A 42 0.59 -13.28 16.71
C ASP A 42 0.98 -11.87 17.19
N ALA A 43 0.22 -10.85 16.78
CA ALA A 43 0.42 -9.48 17.24
C ALA A 43 0.35 -9.37 18.77
N LYS A 44 -0.66 -10.03 19.38
CA LYS A 44 -0.82 -10.06 20.82
C LYS A 44 0.32 -10.79 21.53
N ARG A 45 0.73 -11.96 21.01
CA ARG A 45 1.84 -12.74 21.55
C ARG A 45 3.17 -11.99 21.51
N GLU A 46 3.41 -11.26 20.41
CA GLU A 46 4.66 -10.55 20.15
C GLU A 46 4.65 -9.08 20.62
N ASN A 47 3.53 -8.62 21.14
CA ASN A 47 3.29 -7.23 21.49
C ASN A 47 3.62 -6.26 20.34
N ARG A 48 3.05 -6.56 19.18
CA ARG A 48 3.22 -5.80 17.94
C ARG A 48 1.90 -5.20 17.50
N PHE A 49 1.97 -4.13 16.74
CA PHE A 49 0.81 -3.57 16.03
C PHE A 49 0.42 -4.46 14.85
N VAL A 50 -0.79 -4.30 14.34
CA VAL A 50 -1.20 -4.86 13.04
C VAL A 50 -1.39 -3.71 12.07
N LEU A 51 -0.71 -3.76 10.93
CA LEU A 51 -0.97 -2.86 9.81
C LEU A 51 -1.74 -3.63 8.74
N LEU A 52 -2.96 -3.18 8.45
CA LEU A 52 -3.75 -3.64 7.32
C LEU A 52 -3.54 -2.70 6.14
N ASP A 53 -3.06 -3.25 5.04
CA ASP A 53 -3.12 -2.66 3.71
C ASP A 53 -4.35 -3.26 3.00
N LEU A 54 -5.40 -2.45 2.86
CA LEU A 54 -6.61 -2.81 2.13
C LEU A 54 -6.49 -2.25 0.72
N GLU A 55 -6.38 -3.14 -0.24
CA GLU A 55 -6.10 -2.82 -1.63
C GLU A 55 -7.11 -3.42 -2.59
N ALA A 56 -6.94 -3.18 -3.88
CA ALA A 56 -7.63 -3.87 -4.94
C ALA A 56 -6.64 -4.21 -6.07
N VAL A 57 -6.80 -5.38 -6.69
CA VAL A 57 -5.90 -5.84 -7.76
C VAL A 57 -5.85 -4.90 -8.97
N TRP A 58 -6.90 -4.14 -9.22
CA TRP A 58 -7.00 -3.13 -10.29
C TRP A 58 -6.55 -1.73 -9.86
N CYS A 59 -6.21 -1.52 -8.58
CA CYS A 59 -5.93 -0.22 -8.01
C CYS A 59 -4.52 0.26 -8.38
N HIS A 60 -4.42 1.23 -9.26
CA HIS A 60 -3.13 1.80 -9.69
C HIS A 60 -2.29 2.32 -8.50
N TRP A 61 -2.89 3.09 -7.59
CA TRP A 61 -2.16 3.67 -6.46
C TRP A 61 -1.73 2.64 -5.42
N CYS A 62 -2.41 1.48 -5.35
CA CYS A 62 -1.97 0.36 -4.54
C CYS A 62 -0.65 -0.20 -5.07
N HIS A 63 -0.55 -0.42 -6.39
CA HIS A 63 0.70 -0.86 -7.02
C HIS A 63 1.84 0.17 -6.87
N VAL A 64 1.52 1.47 -6.96
CA VAL A 64 2.50 2.53 -6.71
C VAL A 64 3.00 2.48 -5.26
N MET A 65 2.11 2.23 -4.30
CA MET A 65 2.46 2.13 -2.89
C MET A 65 3.31 0.89 -2.60
N ASP A 66 3.01 -0.25 -3.23
CA ASP A 66 3.83 -1.46 -3.16
C ASP A 66 5.25 -1.22 -3.69
N ALA A 67 5.33 -0.60 -4.86
CA ALA A 67 6.61 -0.37 -5.53
C ALA A 67 7.50 0.67 -4.84
N ASN A 68 6.94 1.65 -4.13
CA ASN A 68 7.68 2.74 -3.53
C ASN A 68 7.70 2.67 -2.01
N THR A 69 6.52 2.71 -1.38
CA THR A 69 6.41 2.84 0.08
C THR A 69 6.77 1.56 0.80
N TYR A 70 6.19 0.44 0.39
CA TYR A 70 6.47 -0.85 1.01
C TYR A 70 7.78 -1.49 0.57
N SER A 71 8.49 -0.88 -0.38
CA SER A 71 9.86 -1.25 -0.76
C SER A 71 10.93 -0.34 -0.15
N ASP A 72 10.54 0.74 0.53
CA ASP A 72 11.47 1.65 1.17
C ASP A 72 12.15 1.01 2.39
N PRO A 73 13.50 1.07 2.52
CA PRO A 73 14.23 0.41 3.59
C PRO A 73 13.86 0.92 5.00
N ALA A 74 13.51 2.20 5.18
CA ALA A 74 13.13 2.74 6.48
C ALA A 74 11.74 2.25 6.89
N VAL A 75 10.79 2.23 5.95
CA VAL A 75 9.45 1.67 6.15
C VAL A 75 9.52 0.18 6.47
N ILE A 76 10.27 -0.60 5.67
CA ILE A 76 10.46 -2.04 5.89
C ILE A 76 11.02 -2.31 7.29
N LYS A 77 12.04 -1.56 7.71
CA LYS A 77 12.67 -1.72 9.02
C LYS A 77 11.66 -1.50 10.17
N LEU A 78 10.83 -0.47 10.10
CA LEU A 78 9.81 -0.19 11.10
C LEU A 78 8.75 -1.29 11.12
N LEU A 79 8.23 -1.65 9.95
CA LEU A 79 7.21 -2.69 9.81
C LEU A 79 7.72 -4.04 10.33
N GLN A 80 8.91 -4.48 9.93
CA GLN A 80 9.48 -5.75 10.40
C GLN A 80 9.71 -5.78 11.90
N SER A 81 10.06 -4.65 12.53
CA SER A 81 10.40 -4.61 13.95
C SER A 81 9.18 -4.51 14.87
N ARG A 82 8.11 -3.82 14.46
CA ARG A 82 7.02 -3.43 15.36
C ARG A 82 5.62 -3.82 14.87
N TYR A 83 5.47 -4.30 13.64
CA TYR A 83 4.16 -4.54 13.03
C TYR A 83 4.05 -5.96 12.47
N ILE A 84 2.89 -6.57 12.62
CA ILE A 84 2.44 -7.67 11.78
C ILE A 84 1.76 -7.03 10.57
N VAL A 85 2.25 -7.32 9.38
CA VAL A 85 1.72 -6.74 8.15
C VAL A 85 0.71 -7.66 7.51
N VAL A 86 -0.48 -7.13 7.28
CA VAL A 86 -1.63 -7.85 6.70
C VAL A 86 -2.04 -7.13 5.42
N LYS A 87 -2.23 -7.90 4.36
CA LYS A 87 -2.74 -7.41 3.08
C LYS A 87 -4.06 -8.09 2.77
N ALA A 88 -5.03 -7.31 2.33
CA ALA A 88 -6.33 -7.82 1.93
C ALA A 88 -6.81 -7.15 0.63
N ASP A 89 -7.25 -7.97 -0.30
CA ASP A 89 -7.94 -7.49 -1.50
C ASP A 89 -9.43 -7.28 -1.17
N GLN A 90 -9.90 -6.08 -1.41
CA GLN A 90 -11.25 -5.64 -1.07
C GLN A 90 -12.33 -6.43 -1.80
N ASP A 91 -12.05 -6.87 -3.03
CA ASP A 91 -13.00 -7.66 -3.83
C ASP A 91 -13.20 -9.06 -3.24
N SER A 92 -12.15 -9.59 -2.58
CA SER A 92 -12.18 -10.88 -1.89
C SER A 92 -12.70 -10.78 -0.45
N ARG A 93 -12.79 -9.56 0.11
CA ARG A 93 -13.16 -9.30 1.50
C ARG A 93 -14.22 -8.18 1.60
N PRO A 94 -15.47 -8.48 1.19
CA PRO A 94 -16.57 -7.49 1.22
C PRO A 94 -16.88 -6.98 2.64
N ASP A 95 -16.56 -7.75 3.68
CA ASP A 95 -16.66 -7.33 5.07
C ASP A 95 -15.71 -6.18 5.42
N LEU A 96 -14.46 -6.25 4.95
CA LEU A 96 -13.47 -5.18 5.12
C LEU A 96 -13.75 -4.02 4.17
N SER A 97 -14.14 -4.31 2.93
CA SER A 97 -14.53 -3.30 1.95
C SER A 97 -15.65 -2.41 2.48
N THR A 98 -16.74 -2.99 2.98
CA THR A 98 -17.84 -2.24 3.57
C THR A 98 -17.45 -1.49 4.84
N ARG A 99 -16.60 -2.09 5.68
CA ARG A 99 -16.16 -1.46 6.93
C ARG A 99 -15.32 -0.20 6.72
N TYR A 100 -14.54 -0.18 5.64
CA TYR A 100 -13.58 0.89 5.34
C TYR A 100 -13.86 1.63 4.02
N GLU A 101 -15.08 1.52 3.49
CA GLU A 101 -15.48 2.11 2.19
C GLU A 101 -15.18 3.61 2.08
N ASP A 102 -15.30 4.35 3.18
CA ASP A 102 -15.04 5.79 3.23
C ASP A 102 -13.55 6.15 3.03
N PHE A 103 -12.65 5.17 3.11
CA PHE A 103 -11.20 5.39 2.99
C PHE A 103 -10.65 5.09 1.60
N GLY A 104 -11.46 4.54 0.70
CA GLY A 104 -11.04 4.19 -0.66
C GLY A 104 -9.86 3.19 -0.69
N TRP A 105 -9.10 3.19 -1.78
CA TRP A 105 -7.97 2.28 -1.98
C TRP A 105 -6.74 3.02 -2.53
N PRO A 106 -5.51 2.71 -2.02
CA PRO A 106 -5.25 1.90 -0.84
C PRO A 106 -5.77 2.54 0.44
N ALA A 107 -6.16 1.73 1.42
CA ALA A 107 -6.46 2.20 2.75
C ALA A 107 -5.51 1.54 3.75
N THR A 108 -4.85 2.36 4.58
CA THR A 108 -3.96 1.89 5.64
C THR A 108 -4.66 1.99 6.99
N ILE A 109 -4.87 0.85 7.63
CA ILE A 109 -5.48 0.79 8.96
C ILE A 109 -4.48 0.17 9.93
N VAL A 110 -4.26 0.79 11.08
CA VAL A 110 -3.39 0.25 12.11
C VAL A 110 -4.18 -0.07 13.36
N PHE A 111 -3.90 -1.23 13.92
CA PHE A 111 -4.50 -1.74 15.14
C PHE A 111 -3.43 -1.95 16.22
N ASP A 112 -3.85 -1.83 17.47
CA ASP A 112 -3.04 -2.30 18.59
C ASP A 112 -3.01 -3.85 18.66
N ALA A 113 -2.20 -4.37 19.57
CA ALA A 113 -2.06 -5.82 19.77
C ALA A 113 -3.36 -6.52 20.25
N ASN A 114 -4.38 -5.77 20.65
CA ASN A 114 -5.70 -6.30 21.03
C ASN A 114 -6.75 -6.13 19.94
N GLY A 115 -6.36 -5.66 18.73
CA GLY A 115 -7.25 -5.47 17.59
C GLY A 115 -8.09 -4.18 17.67
N ARG A 116 -7.73 -3.22 18.53
CA ARG A 116 -8.37 -1.92 18.56
C ARG A 116 -7.72 -1.01 17.52
N GLU A 117 -8.52 -0.34 16.70
CA GLU A 117 -8.05 0.62 15.71
C GLU A 117 -7.33 1.80 16.37
N ILE A 118 -6.18 2.18 15.83
CA ILE A 118 -5.38 3.33 16.24
C ILE A 118 -5.51 4.45 15.21
N VAL A 119 -5.39 4.12 13.93
CA VAL A 119 -5.43 5.10 12.84
C VAL A 119 -5.97 4.47 11.57
N LYS A 120 -6.63 5.30 10.77
CA LYS A 120 -7.05 4.99 9.41
C LYS A 120 -6.55 6.09 8.48
N ARG A 121 -5.98 5.73 7.34
CA ARG A 121 -5.49 6.65 6.31
C ARG A 121 -6.03 6.24 4.96
N GLN A 122 -6.46 7.24 4.22
CA GLN A 122 -6.97 7.10 2.87
C GLN A 122 -5.85 7.35 1.85
N GLY A 123 -5.80 6.52 0.82
CA GLY A 123 -4.99 6.74 -0.36
C GLY A 123 -3.50 6.45 -0.17
N TYR A 124 -2.74 6.83 -1.19
CA TYR A 124 -1.30 6.66 -1.23
C TYR A 124 -0.59 7.47 -0.14
N LEU A 125 0.33 6.82 0.56
CA LEU A 125 1.25 7.45 1.50
C LEU A 125 2.67 7.35 0.94
N ALA A 126 3.37 8.48 0.85
CA ALA A 126 4.77 8.49 0.46
C ALA A 126 5.64 7.79 1.52
N PRO A 127 6.84 7.28 1.17
CA PRO A 127 7.70 6.55 2.12
C PRO A 127 7.99 7.31 3.42
N ASP A 128 8.28 8.59 3.34
CA ASP A 128 8.57 9.47 4.47
C ASP A 128 7.32 9.73 5.35
N GLU A 129 6.17 9.88 4.73
CA GLU A 129 4.88 10.00 5.42
C GLU A 129 4.53 8.71 6.15
N MET A 130 4.69 7.56 5.49
CA MET A 130 4.47 6.24 6.10
C MET A 130 5.44 6.01 7.26
N ALA A 131 6.73 6.26 7.09
CA ALA A 131 7.72 6.09 8.16
C ALA A 131 7.42 6.99 9.36
N SER A 132 7.03 8.25 9.11
CA SER A 132 6.64 9.20 10.15
C SER A 132 5.38 8.75 10.90
N LEU A 133 4.37 8.27 10.18
CA LEU A 133 3.15 7.72 10.76
C LEU A 133 3.44 6.50 11.65
N LEU A 134 4.23 5.55 11.13
CA LEU A 134 4.58 4.33 11.87
C LEU A 134 5.37 4.65 13.14
N GLN A 135 6.31 5.60 13.07
CA GLN A 135 7.07 6.02 14.24
C GLN A 135 6.18 6.73 15.26
N ALA A 136 5.30 7.63 14.81
CA ALA A 136 4.37 8.33 15.70
C ALA A 136 3.46 7.35 16.48
N ILE A 137 2.98 6.27 15.84
CA ILE A 137 2.17 5.23 16.50
C ILE A 137 3.01 4.44 17.52
N ILE A 138 4.29 4.20 17.24
CA ILE A 138 5.19 3.52 18.18
C ILE A 138 5.39 4.40 19.44
N ASP A 139 5.51 5.70 19.25
CA ASP A 139 5.76 6.67 20.32
C ASP A 139 4.50 6.96 21.13
N ASP A 140 3.34 7.04 20.49
CA ASP A 140 2.02 7.22 21.12
C ASP A 140 0.96 6.35 20.40
N PRO A 141 0.60 5.18 20.95
CA PRO A 141 -0.41 4.29 20.40
C PRO A 141 -1.86 4.69 20.73
N SER A 142 -2.11 5.89 21.21
CA SER A 142 -3.46 6.37 21.46
C SER A 142 -4.26 6.47 20.16
N PRO A 143 -5.56 6.13 20.14
CA PRO A 143 -6.40 6.28 18.97
C PRO A 143 -6.43 7.72 18.47
N GLY A 144 -6.10 7.92 17.19
CA GLY A 144 -6.14 9.23 16.54
C GLY A 144 -7.56 9.62 16.09
N PRO A 145 -7.74 10.86 15.63
CA PRO A 145 -9.07 11.40 15.27
C PRO A 145 -9.71 10.67 14.08
N SER A 146 -8.96 9.94 13.26
CA SER A 146 -9.50 9.14 12.17
C SER A 146 -10.25 7.88 12.63
N VAL A 147 -10.13 7.52 13.90
CA VAL A 147 -10.86 6.38 14.53
C VAL A 147 -12.21 6.81 15.05
N GLU A 148 -12.35 8.09 15.36
CA GLU A 148 -13.64 8.65 15.75
C GLU A 148 -14.58 8.62 14.55
N ALA A 149 -15.80 8.11 14.76
CA ALA A 149 -16.81 8.13 13.72
C ALA A 149 -17.09 9.59 13.31
N PRO A 150 -17.14 9.91 12.02
CA PRO A 150 -17.50 11.25 11.60
C PRO A 150 -18.86 11.64 12.22
N PRO A 151 -19.04 12.91 12.60
CA PRO A 151 -20.28 13.35 13.21
C PRO A 151 -21.44 13.00 12.29
N LYS A 152 -22.42 12.29 12.82
CA LYS A 152 -23.61 11.88 12.07
C LYS A 152 -24.36 13.15 11.66
N LEU A 153 -24.21 13.52 10.38
CA LEU A 153 -24.94 14.66 9.84
C LEU A 153 -26.45 14.35 9.84
N THR A 154 -27.19 15.01 10.72
CA THR A 154 -28.65 14.93 10.69
C THR A 154 -29.17 15.92 9.67
N ILE A 155 -29.49 15.42 8.49
CA ILE A 155 -30.13 16.23 7.45
C ILE A 155 -31.62 16.32 7.78
N PRO A 156 -32.19 17.53 8.00
CA PRO A 156 -33.61 17.68 8.24
C PRO A 156 -34.41 17.11 7.07
N ALA A 157 -35.51 16.41 7.36
CA ALA A 157 -36.37 15.79 6.32
C ALA A 157 -36.90 16.79 5.27
N ASN A 158 -36.93 18.08 5.62
CA ASN A 158 -37.34 19.18 4.75
C ASN A 158 -36.15 20.01 4.20
N ALA A 159 -34.93 19.52 4.31
CA ALA A 159 -33.76 20.22 3.76
C ALA A 159 -33.88 20.35 2.25
N ILE A 160 -34.05 21.58 1.77
CA ILE A 160 -34.10 21.90 0.35
C ILE A 160 -32.89 22.74 0.01
N LEU A 161 -32.13 22.30 -1.00
CA LEU A 161 -31.02 23.09 -1.51
C LEU A 161 -31.54 24.43 -2.06
N ALA A 162 -30.92 25.52 -1.63
CA ALA A 162 -31.23 26.83 -2.17
C ALA A 162 -31.12 26.84 -3.70
N ALA A 163 -32.05 27.51 -4.37
CA ALA A 163 -32.14 27.51 -5.83
C ALA A 163 -30.80 27.81 -6.55
N PRO A 164 -29.98 28.77 -6.13
CA PRO A 164 -28.68 29.03 -6.76
C PRO A 164 -27.70 27.84 -6.62
N ILE A 165 -27.69 27.16 -5.48
CA ILE A 165 -26.83 25.99 -5.25
C ILE A 165 -27.29 24.83 -6.12
N ARG A 166 -28.58 24.56 -6.18
CA ARG A 166 -29.17 23.54 -7.05
C ARG A 166 -28.84 23.79 -8.52
N THR A 167 -29.01 25.03 -8.99
CA THR A 167 -28.69 25.41 -10.37
C THR A 167 -27.22 25.17 -10.69
N LYS A 168 -26.33 25.57 -9.77
CA LYS A 168 -24.88 25.36 -9.93
C LYS A 168 -24.51 23.87 -9.96
N LEU A 169 -25.08 23.05 -9.10
CA LEU A 169 -24.85 21.60 -9.08
C LEU A 169 -25.31 20.94 -10.38
N VAL A 170 -26.53 21.28 -10.84
CA VAL A 170 -27.06 20.75 -12.11
C VAL A 170 -26.21 21.20 -13.29
N SER A 171 -25.79 22.47 -13.33
CA SER A 171 -24.90 22.98 -14.37
C SER A 171 -23.56 22.24 -14.39
N ASN A 172 -22.93 22.07 -13.22
CA ASN A 172 -21.65 21.37 -13.11
C ASN A 172 -21.77 19.89 -13.55
N TYR A 173 -22.87 19.25 -13.16
CA TYR A 173 -23.16 17.87 -13.56
C TYR A 173 -23.21 17.73 -15.08
N PHE A 174 -23.98 18.56 -15.77
CA PHE A 174 -24.09 18.48 -17.23
C PHE A 174 -22.86 19.01 -17.97
N THR A 175 -22.12 19.94 -17.38
CA THR A 175 -20.86 20.43 -17.99
C THR A 175 -19.78 19.35 -17.98
N GLY A 176 -19.74 18.53 -16.95
CA GLY A 176 -18.77 17.43 -16.84
C GLY A 176 -19.18 16.15 -17.61
N TYR A 177 -20.41 16.12 -18.17
CA TYR A 177 -20.89 14.93 -18.87
C TYR A 177 -20.37 14.84 -20.31
N ASP A 178 -19.66 13.79 -20.61
CA ASP A 178 -19.16 13.49 -21.94
C ASP A 178 -20.22 12.69 -22.73
N LYS A 179 -20.89 13.38 -23.64
CA LYS A 179 -21.94 12.78 -24.49
C LYS A 179 -21.39 11.72 -25.47
N LYS A 180 -20.11 11.78 -25.81
CA LYS A 180 -19.50 10.85 -26.75
C LYS A 180 -19.25 9.50 -26.10
N PHE A 181 -18.82 9.47 -24.86
CA PHE A 181 -18.47 8.26 -24.14
C PHE A 181 -19.47 7.87 -23.03
N GLY A 182 -20.50 8.69 -22.81
CA GLY A 182 -21.57 8.38 -21.86
C GLY A 182 -21.15 8.39 -20.39
N SER A 183 -20.12 9.15 -20.02
CA SER A 183 -19.59 9.20 -18.66
C SER A 183 -19.17 10.60 -18.24
N TRP A 184 -18.71 10.78 -17.00
CA TRP A 184 -18.20 12.05 -16.48
C TRP A 184 -16.67 12.09 -16.46
N GLY A 185 -16.15 13.31 -16.53
CA GLY A 185 -14.71 13.58 -16.53
C GLY A 185 -14.12 13.73 -17.94
N THR A 186 -12.86 14.18 -18.01
CA THR A 186 -12.18 14.52 -19.26
C THR A 186 -11.12 13.54 -19.68
N ASP A 187 -10.40 12.95 -18.72
CA ASP A 187 -9.18 12.20 -19.01
C ASP A 187 -9.29 10.70 -18.71
N GLN A 188 -9.92 10.32 -17.62
CA GLN A 188 -10.04 8.92 -17.22
C GLN A 188 -11.52 8.59 -16.95
N LYS A 189 -12.02 7.58 -17.61
CA LYS A 189 -13.43 7.14 -17.53
C LYS A 189 -13.45 5.76 -16.86
N PHE A 190 -14.15 5.68 -15.74
CA PHE A 190 -14.48 4.40 -15.12
C PHE A 190 -15.89 4.02 -15.55
N LEU A 191 -16.07 2.77 -15.93
CA LEU A 191 -17.40 2.20 -16.13
C LEU A 191 -17.87 1.72 -14.75
N ASP A 192 -18.93 2.34 -14.26
CA ASP A 192 -19.63 1.90 -13.05
C ASP A 192 -20.52 0.69 -13.34
#